data_6302d3aa9d470ce036cc0ded6a529d70
#
_entry.id   6302d3aa9d470ce036cc0ded6a529d70
#
_cell.length_a   1.000
_cell.length_b   1.000
_cell.length_c   1.000
_cell.angle_alpha   90.00
_cell.angle_beta   90.00
_cell.angle_gamma   90.00
#
_symmetry.space_group_name_H-M   'P 1'
#
loop_
_entity.id
_entity.type
_entity.pdbx_description
1 polymer ?
#
loop_
_entity_poly.entity_id
_entity_poly.type
_entity_poly.pdbx_seq_one_letter_code
_entity_poly.pdbx_strand_id
1 'polypeptide(L)'
;MIFRCHPLRWGGSLALRCGWGHRVVFVGGWRSRHWVVFLFLLCQWLFFFVIPFCSLFTHFALKHSAPNFFLGENITRKIAYLLIAGTCLLLCTQFSKAYTAVDALFLIVTLTLGVVFYLKLLQRFFLSFLIILIPFFIVNGILTGWITDSPIVWYNDLENLGIRLTTIPVEDIGYAFSMLFGNLMIFEFLKPKQDVR
;
A
#
# COMPACT_ATOMS: atom_id res chain seq x y z
N MET A 1 -0.57 -29.65 35.75
CA MET A 1 0.43 -28.59 35.99
C MET A 1 -0.27 -27.27 35.65
N ILE A 2 -0.60 -26.46 36.65
CA ILE A 2 -1.40 -25.25 36.48
C ILE A 2 -0.43 -24.10 36.25
N PHE A 3 -0.44 -23.50 35.06
CA PHE A 3 0.34 -22.31 34.77
C PHE A 3 -0.29 -21.09 35.47
N ARG A 4 0.41 -20.52 36.43
CA ARG A 4 0.01 -19.27 37.07
C ARG A 4 0.71 -18.11 36.35
N CYS A 5 -0.05 -17.30 35.64
CA CYS A 5 0.41 -16.01 35.11
C CYS A 5 0.03 -14.90 36.11
N HIS A 6 0.99 -14.07 36.50
CA HIS A 6 0.74 -12.92 37.38
C HIS A 6 0.66 -11.64 36.56
N PRO A 7 -0.39 -10.82 36.72
CA PRO A 7 -0.47 -9.53 36.08
C PRO A 7 0.48 -8.54 36.78
N LEU A 8 1.32 -7.89 36.01
CA LEU A 8 2.16 -6.77 36.45
C LEU A 8 1.61 -5.49 35.81
N ARG A 9 1.28 -4.53 36.66
CA ARG A 9 0.81 -3.21 36.23
C ARG A 9 1.99 -2.23 36.28
N TRP A 10 2.47 -1.80 35.10
CA TRP A 10 3.51 -0.78 34.99
C TRP A 10 3.06 0.31 34.03
N GLY A 11 2.94 1.54 34.52
CA GLY A 11 2.72 2.71 33.66
C GLY A 11 1.49 2.67 32.75
N GLY A 12 0.35 2.09 33.21
CA GLY A 12 -0.92 2.08 32.46
C GLY A 12 -1.09 0.93 31.46
N SER A 13 -0.13 0.00 31.35
CA SER A 13 -0.23 -1.20 30.51
C SER A 13 -0.26 -2.46 31.37
N LEU A 14 -1.07 -3.44 30.96
CA LEU A 14 -1.13 -4.77 31.57
C LEU A 14 -0.05 -5.66 30.92
N ALA A 15 0.92 -6.11 31.70
CA ALA A 15 1.91 -7.10 31.29
C ALA A 15 1.65 -8.42 32.04
N LEU A 16 1.67 -9.54 31.36
CA LEU A 16 1.57 -10.86 31.97
C LEU A 16 2.96 -11.51 32.01
N ARG A 17 3.41 -11.88 33.21
CA ARG A 17 4.65 -12.64 33.41
C ARG A 17 4.32 -14.11 33.54
N CYS A 18 4.60 -14.90 32.52
CA CYS A 18 4.47 -16.36 32.57
C CYS A 18 5.85 -16.98 32.81
N GLY A 19 5.97 -17.87 33.80
CA GLY A 19 7.23 -18.51 34.16
C GLY A 19 7.73 -19.46 33.07
N TRP A 20 8.96 -19.29 32.70
CA TRP A 20 10.00 -19.90 31.89
C TRP A 20 10.50 -18.96 30.81
N GLY A 21 11.61 -18.29 31.14
CA GLY A 21 12.47 -17.53 30.22
C GLY A 21 11.87 -16.19 29.76
N HIS A 22 12.28 -15.15 30.40
CA HIS A 22 12.37 -13.70 30.05
C HIS A 22 11.64 -13.18 28.78
N ARG A 23 10.43 -13.62 28.46
CA ARG A 23 9.61 -12.96 27.45
C ARG A 23 8.48 -12.21 28.15
N VAL A 24 8.60 -10.89 28.19
CA VAL A 24 7.51 -9.99 28.56
C VAL A 24 6.62 -9.85 27.34
N VAL A 25 5.46 -10.53 27.36
CA VAL A 25 4.44 -10.31 26.33
C VAL A 25 3.68 -9.04 26.70
N PHE A 26 3.96 -7.96 26.00
CA PHE A 26 3.15 -6.76 26.12
C PHE A 26 1.79 -7.02 25.45
N VAL A 27 0.75 -7.18 26.24
CA VAL A 27 -0.63 -7.11 25.75
C VAL A 27 -0.94 -5.64 25.53
N GLY A 28 -0.79 -5.19 24.27
CA GLY A 28 -0.92 -3.80 23.88
C GLY A 28 -2.31 -3.23 24.18
N GLY A 29 -2.37 -2.42 25.23
CA GLY A 29 -3.48 -1.50 25.46
C GLY A 29 -3.41 -0.33 24.47
N TRP A 30 -4.53 0.23 24.15
CA TRP A 30 -4.93 1.46 23.42
C TRP A 30 -3.86 2.37 22.75
N ARG A 31 -2.58 2.23 23.07
CA ARG A 31 -1.46 3.01 22.52
C ARG A 31 -1.01 2.56 21.12
N SER A 32 -1.37 1.36 20.68
CA SER A 32 -0.97 0.81 19.38
C SER A 32 -1.63 1.53 18.19
N ARG A 33 -2.83 2.11 18.35
CA ARG A 33 -3.54 2.81 17.27
C ARG A 33 -2.83 4.10 16.82
N HIS A 34 -2.16 4.81 17.71
CA HIS A 34 -1.41 6.02 17.35
C HIS A 34 -0.14 5.70 16.55
N TRP A 35 0.50 4.56 16.82
CA TRP A 35 1.67 4.12 16.06
C TRP A 35 1.32 3.67 14.64
N VAL A 36 0.17 3.02 14.45
CA VAL A 36 -0.32 2.64 13.11
C VAL A 36 -0.62 3.90 12.28
N VAL A 37 -1.29 4.89 12.88
CA VAL A 37 -1.54 6.19 12.22
C VAL A 37 -0.23 6.94 11.95
N PHE A 38 0.72 6.92 12.89
CA PHE A 38 2.02 7.56 12.72
C PHE A 38 2.86 6.87 11.66
N LEU A 39 2.88 5.53 11.61
CA LEU A 39 3.54 4.75 10.55
C LEU A 39 2.85 4.96 9.20
N PHE A 40 1.52 5.04 9.17
CA PHE A 40 0.77 5.36 7.97
C PHE A 40 1.13 6.76 7.44
N LEU A 41 1.21 7.75 8.32
CA LEU A 41 1.66 9.10 7.97
C LEU A 41 3.13 9.15 7.56
N LEU A 42 4.02 8.37 8.22
CA LEU A 42 5.44 8.27 7.85
C LEU A 42 5.62 7.57 6.48
N CYS A 43 4.89 6.49 6.22
CA CYS A 43 4.83 5.89 4.88
C CYS A 43 4.32 6.89 3.84
N GLN A 44 3.29 7.66 4.18
CA GLN A 44 2.76 8.70 3.30
C GLN A 44 3.79 9.82 3.04
N TRP A 45 4.59 10.20 4.04
CA TRP A 45 5.71 11.14 3.89
C TRP A 45 6.84 10.59 3.03
N LEU A 46 7.24 9.34 3.22
CA LEU A 46 8.22 8.67 2.36
C LEU A 46 7.72 8.57 0.91
N PHE A 47 6.44 8.27 0.72
CA PHE A 47 5.80 8.31 -0.60
C PHE A 47 5.76 9.72 -1.19
N PHE A 48 5.56 10.75 -0.40
CA PHE A 48 5.63 12.15 -0.86
C PHE A 48 7.01 12.53 -1.41
N PHE A 49 8.09 11.96 -0.89
CA PHE A 49 9.44 12.15 -1.45
C PHE A 49 9.70 11.24 -2.66
N VAL A 50 9.19 10.02 -2.66
CA VAL A 50 9.38 9.06 -3.76
C VAL A 50 8.55 9.45 -4.98
N ILE A 51 7.36 10.04 -4.81
CA ILE A 51 6.47 10.46 -5.91
C ILE A 51 7.12 11.51 -6.83
N PRO A 52 7.69 12.63 -6.35
CA PRO A 52 8.37 13.57 -7.23
C PRO A 52 9.55 12.95 -7.96
N PHE A 53 10.31 12.10 -7.26
CA PHE A 53 11.45 11.41 -7.87
C PHE A 53 11.01 10.41 -8.94
N CYS A 54 9.99 9.60 -8.67
CA CYS A 54 9.43 8.68 -9.65
C CYS A 54 8.70 9.40 -10.80
N SER A 55 8.01 10.51 -10.51
CA SER A 55 7.39 11.35 -11.55
C SER A 55 8.44 12.01 -12.44
N LEU A 56 9.54 12.49 -11.86
CA LEU A 56 10.67 13.04 -12.60
C LEU A 56 11.36 11.95 -13.44
N PHE A 57 11.56 10.78 -12.86
CA PHE A 57 12.19 9.64 -13.55
C PHE A 57 11.30 9.09 -14.67
N THR A 58 10.00 8.96 -14.44
CA THR A 58 9.04 8.53 -15.49
C THR A 58 8.88 9.59 -16.57
N HIS A 59 8.86 10.88 -16.22
CA HIS A 59 8.85 11.95 -17.21
C HIS A 59 10.13 11.93 -18.06
N PHE A 60 11.28 11.69 -17.44
CA PHE A 60 12.55 11.56 -18.13
C PHE A 60 12.61 10.30 -19.00
N ALA A 61 12.22 9.15 -18.46
CA ALA A 61 12.21 7.88 -19.19
C ALA A 61 11.22 7.89 -20.36
N LEU A 62 10.01 8.41 -20.18
CA LEU A 62 9.00 8.51 -21.24
C LEU A 62 9.37 9.55 -22.30
N LYS A 63 10.03 10.64 -21.92
CA LYS A 63 10.50 11.66 -22.87
C LYS A 63 11.62 11.15 -23.78
N HIS A 64 12.45 10.23 -23.28
CA HIS A 64 13.59 9.70 -24.03
C HIS A 64 13.35 8.35 -24.71
N SER A 65 12.39 7.55 -24.23
CA SER A 65 12.26 6.15 -24.67
C SER A 65 11.22 5.87 -25.77
N ALA A 66 10.15 6.60 -25.89
CA ALA A 66 9.23 6.60 -27.04
C ALA A 66 8.00 7.49 -26.81
N PRO A 67 7.77 8.53 -27.62
CA PRO A 67 6.57 9.38 -27.52
C PRO A 67 5.26 8.66 -27.88
N ASN A 68 5.32 7.44 -28.42
CA ASN A 68 4.17 6.71 -28.95
C ASN A 68 3.80 5.42 -28.18
N PHE A 69 4.46 5.11 -27.04
CA PHE A 69 4.17 3.91 -26.28
C PHE A 69 3.12 4.17 -25.20
N PHE A 70 1.89 4.47 -25.62
CA PHE A 70 0.76 4.60 -24.72
C PHE A 70 -0.18 3.40 -24.87
N LEU A 71 -0.71 2.91 -23.75
CA LEU A 71 -1.83 1.97 -23.81
C LEU A 71 -3.01 2.64 -24.50
N GLY A 72 -3.63 1.98 -25.48
CA GLY A 72 -4.85 2.48 -26.10
C GLY A 72 -5.99 2.63 -25.07
N GLU A 73 -6.88 3.62 -25.24
CA GLU A 73 -7.99 3.86 -24.31
C GLU A 73 -8.83 2.60 -24.05
N ASN A 74 -9.15 1.85 -25.09
CA ASN A 74 -9.94 0.63 -24.98
C ASN A 74 -9.22 -0.47 -24.17
N ILE A 75 -7.90 -0.58 -24.31
CA ILE A 75 -7.09 -1.55 -23.55
C ILE A 75 -7.04 -1.13 -22.08
N THR A 76 -6.81 0.16 -21.82
CA THR A 76 -6.79 0.71 -20.46
C THR A 76 -8.11 0.47 -19.74
N ARG A 77 -9.24 0.73 -20.40
CA ARG A 77 -10.57 0.47 -19.83
C ARG A 77 -10.78 -1.02 -19.54
N LYS A 78 -10.41 -1.89 -20.46
CA LYS A 78 -10.51 -3.35 -20.26
C LYS A 78 -9.68 -3.83 -19.09
N ILE A 79 -8.43 -3.38 -18.99
CA ILE A 79 -7.54 -3.72 -17.85
C ILE A 79 -8.16 -3.21 -16.54
N ALA A 80 -8.60 -1.95 -16.50
CA ALA A 80 -9.19 -1.38 -15.30
C ALA A 80 -10.47 -2.11 -14.87
N TYR A 81 -11.38 -2.43 -15.79
CA TYR A 81 -12.59 -3.20 -15.47
C TYR A 81 -12.27 -4.62 -15.02
N LEU A 82 -11.27 -5.27 -15.61
CA LEU A 82 -10.83 -6.60 -15.17
C LEU A 82 -10.28 -6.54 -13.74
N LEU A 83 -9.45 -5.53 -13.44
CA LEU A 83 -8.92 -5.30 -12.09
C LEU A 83 -10.04 -4.99 -11.10
N ILE A 84 -10.99 -4.11 -11.43
CA ILE A 84 -12.14 -3.80 -10.59
C ILE A 84 -12.96 -5.06 -10.31
N ALA A 85 -13.28 -5.85 -11.34
CA ALA A 85 -14.07 -7.08 -11.17
C ALA A 85 -13.34 -8.11 -10.29
N GLY A 86 -12.04 -8.32 -10.52
CA GLY A 86 -11.21 -9.21 -9.68
C GLY A 86 -11.12 -8.74 -8.24
N THR A 87 -10.95 -7.43 -8.04
CA THR A 87 -10.87 -6.84 -6.69
C THR A 87 -12.22 -6.86 -5.98
N CYS A 88 -13.35 -6.68 -6.69
CA CYS A 88 -14.70 -6.87 -6.14
C CYS A 88 -14.92 -8.32 -5.69
N LEU A 89 -14.52 -9.29 -6.50
CA LEU A 89 -14.59 -10.70 -6.13
C LEU A 89 -13.73 -11.00 -4.90
N LEU A 90 -12.53 -10.46 -4.84
CA LEU A 90 -11.63 -10.57 -3.69
C LEU A 90 -12.28 -9.98 -2.43
N LEU A 91 -12.86 -8.78 -2.54
CA LEU A 91 -13.57 -8.13 -1.43
C LEU A 91 -14.73 -8.98 -0.92
N CYS A 92 -15.55 -9.55 -1.83
CA CYS A 92 -16.67 -10.40 -1.46
C CYS A 92 -16.24 -11.70 -0.76
N THR A 93 -15.11 -12.30 -1.17
CA THR A 93 -14.64 -13.58 -0.63
C THR A 93 -13.81 -13.44 0.63
N GLN A 94 -13.13 -12.32 0.81
CA GLN A 94 -12.18 -12.08 1.90
C GLN A 94 -12.57 -10.89 2.80
N PHE A 95 -13.85 -10.56 2.88
CA PHE A 95 -14.36 -9.42 3.64
C PHE A 95 -13.98 -9.46 5.14
N SER A 96 -13.79 -10.65 5.69
CA SER A 96 -13.37 -10.84 7.08
C SER A 96 -11.93 -10.41 7.37
N LYS A 97 -11.10 -10.29 6.34
CA LYS A 97 -9.70 -9.88 6.45
C LYS A 97 -9.59 -8.37 6.29
N ALA A 98 -9.43 -7.66 7.41
CA ALA A 98 -9.52 -6.20 7.44
C ALA A 98 -8.52 -5.52 6.52
N TYR A 99 -7.27 -6.00 6.46
CA TYR A 99 -6.24 -5.42 5.60
C TYR A 99 -6.60 -5.56 4.11
N THR A 100 -6.94 -6.79 3.68
CA THR A 100 -7.34 -7.08 2.30
C THR A 100 -8.62 -6.32 1.91
N ALA A 101 -9.62 -6.26 2.81
CA ALA A 101 -10.88 -5.58 2.52
C ALA A 101 -10.72 -4.07 2.34
N VAL A 102 -9.92 -3.43 3.19
CA VAL A 102 -9.65 -1.98 3.10
C VAL A 102 -8.85 -1.67 1.84
N ASP A 103 -7.80 -2.44 1.55
CA ASP A 103 -7.00 -2.25 0.34
C ASP A 103 -7.83 -2.43 -0.94
N ALA A 104 -8.62 -3.50 -1.00
CA ALA A 104 -9.54 -3.76 -2.11
C ALA A 104 -10.53 -2.61 -2.33
N LEU A 105 -11.11 -2.06 -1.25
CA LEU A 105 -12.03 -0.92 -1.34
C LEU A 105 -11.34 0.31 -1.94
N PHE A 106 -10.15 0.66 -1.44
CA PHE A 106 -9.38 1.79 -1.96
C PHE A 106 -9.02 1.61 -3.43
N LEU A 107 -8.62 0.40 -3.83
CA LEU A 107 -8.26 0.09 -5.21
C LEU A 107 -9.47 0.21 -6.15
N ILE A 108 -10.64 -0.30 -5.74
CA ILE A 108 -11.89 -0.18 -6.51
C ILE A 108 -12.26 1.29 -6.71
N VAL A 109 -12.26 2.08 -5.63
CA VAL A 109 -12.61 3.51 -5.68
C VAL A 109 -11.62 4.25 -6.60
N THR A 110 -10.34 4.04 -6.42
CA THR A 110 -9.28 4.72 -7.17
C THR A 110 -9.34 4.38 -8.67
N LEU A 111 -9.50 3.10 -9.02
CA LEU A 111 -9.65 2.68 -10.41
C LEU A 111 -10.94 3.22 -11.04
N THR A 112 -12.06 3.20 -10.31
CA THR A 112 -13.34 3.73 -10.80
C THR A 112 -13.25 5.22 -11.10
N LEU A 113 -12.71 6.01 -10.18
CA LEU A 113 -12.47 7.44 -10.39
C LEU A 113 -11.52 7.68 -11.57
N GLY A 114 -10.48 6.86 -11.69
CA GLY A 114 -9.53 6.90 -12.79
C GLY A 114 -10.18 6.68 -14.16
N VAL A 115 -11.03 5.67 -14.27
CA VAL A 115 -11.75 5.35 -15.53
C VAL A 115 -12.77 6.42 -15.88
N VAL A 116 -13.48 6.95 -14.89
CA VAL A 116 -14.59 7.91 -15.12
C VAL A 116 -14.06 9.32 -15.42
N PHE A 117 -13.12 9.80 -14.62
CA PHE A 117 -12.70 11.21 -14.68
C PHE A 117 -11.28 11.43 -15.21
N TYR A 118 -10.38 10.44 -15.08
CA TYR A 118 -8.94 10.62 -15.32
C TYR A 118 -8.35 9.55 -16.26
N LEU A 119 -9.11 9.12 -17.28
CA LEU A 119 -8.71 8.01 -18.16
C LEU A 119 -7.35 8.23 -18.82
N LYS A 120 -7.07 9.43 -19.34
CA LYS A 120 -5.77 9.77 -19.97
C LYS A 120 -4.61 9.71 -18.98
N LEU A 121 -4.87 10.10 -17.73
CA LEU A 121 -3.90 10.01 -16.65
C LEU A 121 -3.64 8.54 -16.28
N LEU A 122 -4.70 7.75 -16.18
CA LEU A 122 -4.63 6.32 -15.88
C LEU A 122 -3.84 5.55 -16.95
N GLN A 123 -4.01 5.87 -18.24
CA GLN A 123 -3.23 5.28 -19.34
C GLN A 123 -1.72 5.43 -19.15
N ARG A 124 -1.30 6.65 -18.81
CA ARG A 124 0.11 6.96 -18.56
C ARG A 124 0.59 6.31 -17.28
N PHE A 125 -0.25 6.32 -16.26
CA PHE A 125 0.09 5.79 -14.95
C PHE A 125 0.32 4.29 -14.94
N PHE A 126 -0.44 3.47 -15.69
CA PHE A 126 -0.23 2.03 -15.74
C PHE A 126 1.19 1.64 -16.14
N LEU A 127 1.73 2.28 -17.17
CA LEU A 127 3.11 2.02 -17.61
C LEU A 127 4.13 2.55 -16.59
N SER A 128 3.89 3.74 -16.05
CA SER A 128 4.74 4.33 -15.02
C SER A 128 4.76 3.48 -13.76
N PHE A 129 3.62 2.91 -13.39
CA PHE A 129 3.49 2.06 -12.20
C PHE A 129 4.33 0.78 -12.32
N LEU A 130 4.40 0.16 -13.49
CA LEU A 130 5.28 -1.01 -13.70
C LEU A 130 6.75 -0.69 -13.43
N ILE A 131 7.20 0.52 -13.82
CA ILE A 131 8.57 0.97 -13.55
C ILE A 131 8.75 1.26 -12.05
N ILE A 132 7.75 1.87 -11.41
CA ILE A 132 7.76 2.20 -9.98
C ILE A 132 7.77 0.94 -9.10
N LEU A 133 7.19 -0.15 -9.55
CA LEU A 133 7.20 -1.41 -8.81
C LEU A 133 8.62 -1.93 -8.54
N ILE A 134 9.60 -1.65 -9.41
CA ILE A 134 10.98 -2.10 -9.22
C ILE A 134 11.58 -1.52 -7.90
N PRO A 135 11.72 -0.19 -7.75
CA PRO A 135 12.23 0.36 -6.50
C PRO A 135 11.30 0.11 -5.31
N PHE A 136 9.97 0.00 -5.54
CA PHE A 136 9.00 -0.34 -4.51
C PHE A 136 9.30 -1.71 -3.90
N PHE A 137 9.53 -2.75 -4.72
CA PHE A 137 9.85 -4.09 -4.22
C PHE A 137 11.20 -4.14 -3.50
N ILE A 138 12.19 -3.38 -3.96
CA ILE A 138 13.50 -3.32 -3.30
C ILE A 138 13.35 -2.72 -1.89
N VAL A 139 12.71 -1.55 -1.79
CA VAL A 139 12.56 -0.85 -0.50
C VAL A 139 11.66 -1.63 0.45
N ASN A 140 10.49 -2.08 0.00
CA ASN A 140 9.58 -2.88 0.82
C ASN A 140 10.18 -4.23 1.22
N GLY A 141 10.92 -4.89 0.34
CA GLY A 141 11.61 -6.12 0.66
C GLY A 141 12.63 -5.96 1.79
N ILE A 142 13.40 -4.87 1.78
CA ILE A 142 14.33 -4.54 2.88
C ILE A 142 13.55 -4.33 4.19
N LEU A 143 12.46 -3.56 4.15
CA LEU A 143 11.64 -3.27 5.33
C LEU A 143 10.95 -4.52 5.91
N THR A 144 10.56 -5.46 5.06
CA THR A 144 9.88 -6.70 5.45
C THR A 144 10.82 -7.86 5.78
N GLY A 145 12.13 -7.61 5.82
CA GLY A 145 13.10 -8.59 6.28
C GLY A 145 13.79 -9.41 5.18
N TRP A 146 13.84 -8.91 3.94
CA TRP A 146 14.53 -9.62 2.86
C TRP A 146 16.06 -9.73 3.06
N ILE A 147 16.67 -8.70 3.66
CA ILE A 147 18.12 -8.61 3.88
C ILE A 147 18.45 -8.51 5.38
N THR A 148 17.47 -8.21 6.22
CA THR A 148 17.65 -7.99 7.67
C THR A 148 17.25 -9.23 8.47
N ASP A 149 17.97 -9.52 9.56
CA ASP A 149 17.69 -10.65 10.47
C ASP A 149 16.31 -10.57 11.13
N SER A 150 15.76 -9.36 11.24
CA SER A 150 14.40 -9.12 11.73
C SER A 150 13.70 -8.08 10.87
N PRO A 151 12.43 -8.32 10.49
CA PRO A 151 11.65 -7.36 9.72
C PRO A 151 11.37 -6.10 10.53
N ILE A 152 11.45 -4.92 9.90
CA ILE A 152 11.07 -3.63 10.48
C ILE A 152 9.56 -3.48 10.45
N VAL A 153 8.93 -3.96 9.36
CA VAL A 153 7.48 -3.95 9.15
C VAL A 153 6.94 -5.37 9.28
N TRP A 154 5.95 -5.54 10.14
CA TRP A 154 5.29 -6.82 10.40
C TRP A 154 3.87 -6.80 9.87
N TYR A 155 3.49 -7.87 9.17
CA TYR A 155 2.14 -8.10 8.70
C TYR A 155 1.50 -9.25 9.48
N ASN A 156 0.23 -9.06 9.86
CA ASN A 156 -0.57 -10.13 10.45
C ASN A 156 -1.23 -10.95 9.33
N ASP A 157 -0.78 -12.18 9.13
CA ASP A 157 -1.31 -13.06 8.07
C ASP A 157 -2.77 -13.50 8.31
N LEU A 158 -3.34 -13.23 9.48
CA LEU A 158 -4.77 -13.42 9.74
C LEU A 158 -5.63 -12.32 9.10
N GLU A 159 -5.06 -11.14 8.86
CA GLU A 159 -5.75 -9.97 8.31
C GLU A 159 -5.48 -9.73 6.83
N ASN A 160 -4.56 -10.48 6.23
CA ASN A 160 -4.22 -10.45 4.81
C ASN A 160 -4.43 -11.82 4.14
N LEU A 161 -4.21 -11.93 2.84
CA LEU A 161 -4.37 -13.18 2.09
C LEU A 161 -3.38 -14.27 2.51
N GLY A 162 -2.29 -13.92 3.19
CA GLY A 162 -1.16 -14.82 3.48
C GLY A 162 -0.30 -15.13 2.26
N ILE A 163 -0.60 -14.52 1.10
CA ILE A 163 0.18 -14.67 -0.13
C ILE A 163 1.24 -13.58 -0.17
N ARG A 164 2.52 -13.99 -0.28
CA ARG A 164 3.65 -13.06 -0.29
C ARG A 164 4.47 -13.20 -1.55
N LEU A 165 4.92 -12.07 -2.08
CA LEU A 165 5.98 -11.99 -3.07
C LEU A 165 7.30 -11.80 -2.30
N THR A 166 8.06 -12.87 -2.12
CA THR A 166 9.19 -12.96 -1.18
C THR A 166 8.73 -12.74 0.27
N THR A 167 8.86 -11.53 0.79
CA THR A 167 8.45 -11.13 2.17
C THR A 167 7.27 -10.15 2.17
N ILE A 168 6.88 -9.61 1.01
CA ILE A 168 5.89 -8.54 0.82
C ILE A 168 4.53 -9.16 0.54
N PRO A 169 3.45 -8.80 1.25
CA PRO A 169 2.08 -9.19 0.90
C PRO A 169 1.71 -8.73 -0.51
N VAL A 170 0.96 -9.55 -1.23
CA VAL A 170 0.53 -9.22 -2.60
C VAL A 170 -0.38 -8.00 -2.65
N GLU A 171 -1.13 -7.74 -1.58
CA GLU A 171 -1.99 -6.58 -1.41
C GLU A 171 -1.24 -5.25 -1.47
N ASP A 172 0.03 -5.24 -1.04
CA ASP A 172 0.85 -4.02 -1.06
C ASP A 172 1.00 -3.43 -2.47
N ILE A 173 0.83 -4.24 -3.51
CA ILE A 173 0.80 -3.75 -4.90
C ILE A 173 -0.45 -2.91 -5.13
N GLY A 174 -1.62 -3.38 -4.69
CA GLY A 174 -2.89 -2.65 -4.76
C GLY A 174 -2.84 -1.37 -3.94
N TYR A 175 -2.30 -1.47 -2.72
CA TYR A 175 -2.07 -0.33 -1.84
C TYR A 175 -1.17 0.73 -2.49
N ALA A 176 -0.02 0.33 -3.02
CA ALA A 176 0.90 1.23 -3.71
C ALA A 176 0.24 1.90 -4.92
N PHE A 177 -0.52 1.14 -5.74
CA PHE A 177 -1.27 1.69 -6.85
C PHE A 177 -2.27 2.75 -6.40
N SER A 178 -3.08 2.42 -5.40
CA SER A 178 -4.15 3.29 -4.89
C SER A 178 -3.60 4.59 -4.31
N MET A 179 -2.53 4.49 -3.52
CA MET A 179 -1.88 5.65 -2.92
C MET A 179 -1.24 6.56 -3.96
N LEU A 180 -0.49 6.00 -4.90
CA LEU A 180 0.23 6.78 -5.90
C LEU A 180 -0.72 7.44 -6.90
N PHE A 181 -1.67 6.67 -7.43
CA PHE A 181 -2.62 7.19 -8.40
C PHE A 181 -3.61 8.15 -7.76
N GLY A 182 -4.07 7.87 -6.53
CA GLY A 182 -4.93 8.77 -5.76
C GLY A 182 -4.28 10.14 -5.53
N ASN A 183 -3.01 10.18 -5.12
CA ASN A 183 -2.27 11.42 -4.97
C ASN A 183 -2.11 12.16 -6.31
N LEU A 184 -1.86 11.42 -7.39
CA LEU A 184 -1.74 12.01 -8.72
C LEU A 184 -3.06 12.63 -9.21
N MET A 185 -4.20 11.99 -8.93
CA MET A 185 -5.54 12.54 -9.21
C MET A 185 -5.80 13.82 -8.40
N ILE A 186 -5.45 13.84 -7.11
CA ILE A 186 -5.58 15.02 -6.26
C ILE A 186 -4.71 16.15 -6.80
N PHE A 187 -3.47 15.88 -7.17
CA PHE A 187 -2.57 16.86 -7.75
C PHE A 187 -3.15 17.46 -9.05
N GLU A 188 -3.67 16.62 -9.95
CA GLU A 188 -4.26 17.08 -11.21
C GLU A 188 -5.54 17.88 -10.96
N PHE A 189 -6.33 17.52 -9.94
CA PHE A 189 -7.53 18.26 -9.53
C PHE A 189 -7.19 19.65 -8.98
N LEU A 190 -6.12 19.78 -8.19
CA LEU A 190 -5.68 21.02 -7.57
C LEU A 190 -4.89 21.93 -8.52
N LYS A 191 -4.45 21.39 -9.64
CA LYS A 191 -3.69 22.16 -10.64
C LYS A 191 -4.55 23.29 -11.21
N PRO A 192 -4.08 24.55 -11.15
CA PRO A 192 -4.82 25.67 -11.73
C PRO A 192 -5.04 25.41 -13.22
N LYS A 193 -6.29 25.54 -13.69
CA LYS A 193 -6.58 25.52 -15.13
C LYS A 193 -5.82 26.67 -15.76
N GLN A 194 -4.79 26.35 -16.52
CA GLN A 194 -4.12 27.36 -17.35
C GLN A 194 -5.14 27.81 -18.39
N ASP A 195 -5.66 29.03 -18.23
CA ASP A 195 -6.39 29.69 -19.29
C ASP A 195 -5.43 29.82 -20.48
N VAL A 196 -5.68 29.03 -21.50
CA VAL A 196 -5.03 29.22 -22.80
C VAL A 196 -5.60 30.52 -23.38
N ARG A 197 -4.89 31.63 -23.17
CA ARG A 197 -5.10 32.84 -23.92
C ARG A 197 -4.46 32.71 -25.29
#